data_f4995438040a125db635f4ffdf66e1b5
#
_entry.id   f4995438040a125db635f4ffdf66e1b5
#
_cell.length_a   1.000
_cell.length_b   1.000
_cell.length_c   1.000
_cell.angle_alpha   90.00
_cell.angle_beta   90.00
_cell.angle_gamma   90.00
#
_symmetry.space_group_name_H-M   'P 1'
#
loop_
_entity.id
_entity.type
_entity.pdbx_description
1 polymer ?
#
loop_
_entity_poly.entity_id
_entity_poly.type
_entity_poly.pdbx_seq_one_letter_code
_entity_poly.pdbx_strand_id
1 'polypeptide(L)'
;IETEIIYETVYEEVEVPVYIEVEVPVEPGAIWIDSFIQPMSVDGVDIIWVIDTSGSMNRYDTELLAGIEAMLLALPDSGWRLAMMSNDPGAASIESQFPLVPGDDITDAEIMYQSMGRGGREEGFDASYEYLVNNSYAQTWLRYDAALLVVFVSDEEEQSDDHFPIVGDYIDWYRVQRNGSVFLSSIINIDPSESLCNANPYNNGDRYEEATNYFGGVIVDICSTDWSAGVADAASRLEPYEFIELTYIPIEDSIRVFINGALN
;
A
#
# COMPACT_ATOMS: atom_id res chain seq x y z
N ILE A 1 -27.08 -14.33 -34.02
CA ILE A 1 -25.96 -14.02 -33.08
C ILE A 1 -25.34 -15.36 -32.80
N GLU A 2 -24.15 -15.60 -33.35
CA GLU A 2 -23.34 -16.77 -33.02
C GLU A 2 -22.41 -16.37 -31.87
N THR A 3 -22.44 -17.13 -30.82
CA THR A 3 -21.54 -16.99 -29.70
C THR A 3 -20.33 -17.89 -29.98
N GLU A 4 -19.18 -17.29 -30.20
CA GLU A 4 -17.93 -18.03 -30.37
C GLU A 4 -17.14 -17.96 -29.04
N ILE A 5 -16.83 -19.12 -28.51
CA ILE A 5 -15.98 -19.23 -27.30
C ILE A 5 -14.57 -19.50 -27.79
N ILE A 6 -13.68 -18.54 -27.60
CA ILE A 6 -12.27 -18.68 -27.96
C ILE A 6 -11.48 -19.00 -26.68
N TYR A 7 -10.76 -20.12 -26.69
CA TYR A 7 -9.83 -20.49 -25.62
C TYR A 7 -8.40 -20.24 -26.11
N GLU A 8 -7.70 -19.36 -25.47
CA GLU A 8 -6.28 -19.19 -25.71
C GLU A 8 -5.50 -19.61 -24.46
N THR A 9 -4.55 -20.49 -24.64
CA THR A 9 -3.66 -20.94 -23.56
C THR A 9 -2.28 -20.34 -23.83
N VAL A 10 -1.88 -19.40 -23.01
CA VAL A 10 -0.51 -18.86 -23.06
C VAL A 10 0.32 -19.67 -22.07
N TYR A 11 1.32 -20.38 -22.60
CA TYR A 11 2.23 -21.21 -21.81
C TYR A 11 3.56 -20.51 -21.61
N GLU A 12 3.95 -20.37 -20.34
CA GLU A 12 5.24 -20.82 -19.84
C GLU A 12 5.10 -21.13 -18.33
N GLU A 13 5.07 -22.45 -18.04
CA GLU A 13 5.28 -23.15 -16.77
C GLU A 13 4.30 -23.07 -15.60
N VAL A 14 3.13 -22.42 -15.70
CA VAL A 14 2.03 -22.75 -14.77
C VAL A 14 0.71 -22.79 -15.55
N GLU A 15 0.08 -23.97 -15.62
CA GLU A 15 -1.26 -24.12 -16.22
C GLU A 15 -2.33 -23.43 -15.35
N VAL A 16 -2.67 -22.20 -15.65
CA VAL A 16 -3.88 -21.56 -15.16
C VAL A 16 -4.81 -21.37 -16.35
N PRO A 17 -5.97 -22.05 -16.40
CA PRO A 17 -6.93 -21.83 -17.46
C PRO A 17 -7.58 -20.45 -17.26
N VAL A 18 -7.39 -19.57 -18.22
CA VAL A 18 -8.13 -18.30 -18.30
C VAL A 18 -9.44 -18.55 -19.01
N TYR A 19 -10.56 -18.39 -18.32
CA TYR A 19 -11.89 -18.43 -18.91
C TYR A 19 -12.33 -16.99 -19.21
N ILE A 20 -12.56 -16.73 -20.48
CA ILE A 20 -13.13 -15.45 -20.91
C ILE A 20 -14.55 -15.74 -21.42
N GLU A 21 -15.57 -15.30 -20.71
CA GLU A 21 -16.96 -15.41 -21.12
C GLU A 21 -17.45 -14.03 -21.57
N VAL A 22 -17.91 -13.91 -22.80
CA VAL A 22 -18.29 -12.63 -23.37
C VAL A 22 -19.55 -12.66 -24.17
N GLU A 23 -20.47 -11.84 -23.76
CA GLU A 23 -21.59 -11.39 -24.59
C GLU A 23 -21.48 -9.87 -24.78
N VAL A 24 -21.02 -9.41 -25.92
CA VAL A 24 -21.22 -7.99 -26.28
C VAL A 24 -21.45 -7.86 -27.80
N PRO A 25 -22.58 -7.33 -28.25
CA PRO A 25 -22.68 -6.81 -29.59
C PRO A 25 -21.91 -5.48 -29.66
N VAL A 26 -20.70 -5.50 -30.16
CA VAL A 26 -19.96 -4.27 -30.46
C VAL A 26 -20.49 -3.68 -31.73
N GLU A 27 -21.00 -2.44 -31.68
CA GLU A 27 -21.33 -1.72 -32.91
C GLU A 27 -20.06 -1.57 -33.76
N PRO A 28 -20.12 -1.85 -35.07
CA PRO A 28 -18.96 -1.71 -35.93
C PRO A 28 -18.44 -0.28 -35.91
N GLY A 29 -17.23 -0.08 -35.37
CA GLY A 29 -16.56 1.22 -35.34
C GLY A 29 -16.40 1.83 -33.94
N ALA A 30 -16.87 1.18 -32.88
CA ALA A 30 -16.56 1.62 -31.53
C ALA A 30 -15.09 1.31 -31.18
N ILE A 31 -14.39 2.31 -30.67
CA ILE A 31 -13.03 2.15 -30.08
C ILE A 31 -13.19 2.21 -28.58
N TRP A 32 -12.74 1.17 -27.91
CA TRP A 32 -12.67 1.11 -26.46
C TRP A 32 -11.23 1.27 -26.02
N ILE A 33 -11.02 2.03 -24.95
CA ILE A 33 -9.69 2.29 -24.37
C ILE A 33 -9.74 1.90 -22.91
N ASP A 34 -9.03 0.83 -22.58
CA ASP A 34 -8.72 0.49 -21.20
C ASP A 34 -7.35 1.09 -20.86
N SER A 35 -7.31 1.84 -19.76
CA SER A 35 -6.10 2.49 -19.28
C SER A 35 -5.75 1.96 -17.90
N PHE A 36 -4.53 1.55 -17.74
CA PHE A 36 -4.01 1.09 -16.46
C PHE A 36 -2.58 1.56 -16.29
N ILE A 37 -2.15 1.65 -15.05
CA ILE A 37 -0.76 1.93 -14.70
C ILE A 37 -0.19 0.62 -14.19
N GLN A 38 0.82 0.09 -14.89
CA GLN A 38 1.59 -1.03 -14.39
C GLN A 38 2.38 -0.56 -13.17
N PRO A 39 2.24 -1.18 -11.99
CA PRO A 39 3.15 -0.93 -10.89
C PRO A 39 4.57 -1.26 -11.36
N MET A 40 5.42 -0.26 -11.44
CA MET A 40 6.82 -0.50 -11.80
C MET A 40 7.59 -0.85 -10.53
N SER A 41 7.75 -2.11 -10.25
CA SER A 41 8.75 -2.58 -9.30
C SER A 41 9.96 -3.05 -10.08
N VAL A 42 10.89 -2.16 -10.31
CA VAL A 42 12.11 -2.54 -11.03
C VAL A 42 13.09 -3.23 -10.07
N ASP A 43 13.16 -2.79 -8.79
CA ASP A 43 14.12 -3.29 -7.80
C ASP A 43 13.46 -3.70 -6.46
N GLY A 44 12.18 -4.05 -6.48
CA GLY A 44 11.45 -4.47 -5.29
C GLY A 44 10.63 -3.36 -4.65
N VAL A 45 10.32 -3.50 -3.36
CA VAL A 45 9.52 -2.55 -2.59
C VAL A 45 10.15 -2.22 -1.25
N ASP A 46 10.15 -0.94 -0.90
CA ASP A 46 10.45 -0.45 0.44
C ASP A 46 9.12 -0.18 1.15
N ILE A 47 8.92 -0.80 2.30
CA ILE A 47 7.69 -0.74 3.09
C ILE A 47 7.99 -0.05 4.41
N ILE A 48 7.17 0.92 4.78
CA ILE A 48 7.33 1.68 6.02
C ILE A 48 6.00 1.66 6.77
N TRP A 49 6.02 1.07 7.95
CA TRP A 49 4.92 1.18 8.90
C TRP A 49 5.14 2.38 9.80
N VAL A 50 4.24 3.35 9.73
CA VAL A 50 4.20 4.55 10.56
C VAL A 50 3.18 4.30 11.67
N ILE A 51 3.67 3.96 12.84
CA ILE A 51 2.87 3.42 13.93
C ILE A 51 2.70 4.49 15.01
N ASP A 52 1.47 4.74 15.37
CA ASP A 52 1.14 5.51 16.56
C ASP A 52 1.63 4.75 17.79
N THR A 53 2.45 5.44 18.58
CA THR A 53 3.06 4.90 19.81
C THR A 53 2.47 5.49 21.06
N SER A 54 1.32 6.15 20.97
CA SER A 54 0.55 6.66 22.11
C SER A 54 0.06 5.53 23.02
N GLY A 55 -0.31 5.89 24.24
CA GLY A 55 -0.73 4.88 25.22
C GLY A 55 -2.03 4.16 24.88
N SER A 56 -2.89 4.73 24.07
CA SER A 56 -4.14 4.13 23.59
C SER A 56 -3.90 2.92 22.68
N MET A 57 -2.80 2.94 21.92
CA MET A 57 -2.42 1.88 20.98
C MET A 57 -2.02 0.56 21.62
N ASN A 58 -1.63 0.55 22.90
CA ASN A 58 -1.20 -0.68 23.60
C ASN A 58 -2.24 -1.81 23.58
N ARG A 59 -3.51 -1.49 23.38
CA ARG A 59 -4.61 -2.48 23.28
C ARG A 59 -4.63 -3.22 21.94
N TYR A 60 -3.90 -2.73 20.94
CA TYR A 60 -3.85 -3.27 19.59
C TYR A 60 -2.53 -3.99 19.27
N ASP A 61 -1.63 -4.16 20.25
CA ASP A 61 -0.33 -4.81 20.04
C ASP A 61 -0.46 -6.20 19.41
N THR A 62 -1.50 -6.96 19.79
CA THR A 62 -1.74 -8.31 19.24
C THR A 62 -2.16 -8.26 17.78
N GLU A 63 -3.10 -7.39 17.44
CA GLU A 63 -3.63 -7.20 16.10
C GLU A 63 -2.56 -6.60 15.18
N LEU A 64 -1.74 -5.69 15.70
CA LEU A 64 -0.62 -5.09 14.97
C LEU A 64 0.41 -6.15 14.57
N LEU A 65 0.87 -6.97 15.51
CA LEU A 65 1.84 -8.03 15.21
C LEU A 65 1.24 -9.08 14.26
N ALA A 66 -0.03 -9.45 14.42
CA ALA A 66 -0.71 -10.34 13.48
C ALA A 66 -0.84 -9.74 12.08
N GLY A 67 -1.09 -8.44 11.97
CA GLY A 67 -1.10 -7.71 10.70
C GLY A 67 0.28 -7.70 10.02
N ILE A 68 1.34 -7.45 10.78
CA ILE A 68 2.71 -7.51 10.26
C ILE A 68 3.06 -8.93 9.78
N GLU A 69 2.71 -9.97 10.56
CA GLU A 69 2.91 -11.36 10.15
C GLU A 69 2.19 -11.67 8.85
N ALA A 70 0.93 -11.24 8.72
CA ALA A 70 0.17 -11.43 7.49
C ALA A 70 0.81 -10.74 6.28
N MET A 71 1.39 -9.54 6.46
CA MET A 71 2.15 -8.88 5.41
C MET A 71 3.40 -9.67 5.04
N LEU A 72 4.21 -10.10 6.01
CA LEU A 72 5.42 -10.88 5.75
C LEU A 72 5.12 -12.17 4.98
N LEU A 73 4.00 -12.83 5.27
CA LEU A 73 3.56 -14.05 4.60
C LEU A 73 3.00 -13.80 3.18
N ALA A 74 2.51 -12.61 2.91
CA ALA A 74 1.96 -12.22 1.61
C ALA A 74 3.01 -11.60 0.67
N LEU A 75 4.17 -11.18 1.19
CA LEU A 75 5.24 -10.62 0.39
C LEU A 75 5.99 -11.72 -0.38
N PRO A 76 6.54 -11.40 -1.57
CA PRO A 76 7.33 -12.34 -2.35
C PRO A 76 8.61 -12.78 -1.62
N ASP A 77 9.22 -13.87 -2.05
CA ASP A 77 10.44 -14.45 -1.44
C ASP A 77 11.67 -13.52 -1.52
N SER A 78 11.59 -12.42 -2.25
CA SER A 78 12.72 -11.52 -2.44
C SER A 78 12.28 -10.08 -2.78
N GLY A 79 13.21 -9.14 -2.68
CA GLY A 79 13.05 -7.80 -3.21
C GLY A 79 12.33 -6.80 -2.30
N TRP A 80 11.89 -7.16 -1.11
CA TRP A 80 11.27 -6.23 -0.17
C TRP A 80 12.18 -5.85 1.01
N ARG A 81 11.91 -4.70 1.59
CA ARG A 81 12.46 -4.23 2.87
C ARG A 81 11.32 -3.59 3.67
N LEU A 82 11.20 -3.91 4.95
CA LEU A 82 10.14 -3.40 5.82
C LEU A 82 10.73 -2.76 7.06
N ALA A 83 10.49 -1.48 7.25
CA ALA A 83 10.85 -0.75 8.46
C ALA A 83 9.59 -0.33 9.24
N MET A 84 9.77 -0.14 10.54
CA MET A 84 8.76 0.41 11.43
C MET A 84 9.30 1.67 12.08
N MET A 85 8.46 2.67 12.24
CA MET A 85 8.79 3.91 12.95
C MET A 85 7.57 4.48 13.66
N SER A 86 7.83 5.34 14.64
CA SER A 86 6.77 6.10 15.31
C SER A 86 6.16 7.14 14.38
N ASN A 87 4.88 7.45 14.59
CA ASN A 87 4.20 8.61 14.01
C ASN A 87 4.62 9.96 14.64
N ASP A 88 5.57 9.95 15.58
CA ASP A 88 6.18 11.17 16.11
C ASP A 88 7.38 11.58 15.25
N PRO A 89 7.36 12.77 14.62
CA PRO A 89 8.44 13.23 13.73
C PRO A 89 9.82 13.25 14.39
N GLY A 90 9.88 13.60 15.68
CA GLY A 90 11.13 13.60 16.42
C GLY A 90 11.73 12.19 16.59
N ALA A 91 10.90 11.21 16.90
CA ALA A 91 11.32 9.81 16.99
C ALA A 91 11.67 9.25 15.60
N ALA A 92 10.86 9.53 14.57
CA ALA A 92 11.09 9.09 13.21
C ALA A 92 12.41 9.61 12.63
N SER A 93 12.77 10.87 12.92
CA SER A 93 14.00 11.50 12.40
C SER A 93 15.31 10.84 12.86
N ILE A 94 15.27 10.10 13.99
CA ILE A 94 16.43 9.45 14.58
C ILE A 94 16.33 7.93 14.62
N GLU A 95 15.24 7.35 14.08
CA GLU A 95 15.10 5.89 14.01
C GLU A 95 16.25 5.29 13.20
N SER A 96 16.87 4.23 13.72
CA SER A 96 18.11 3.69 13.19
C SER A 96 18.14 2.17 13.10
N GLN A 97 16.98 1.52 13.16
CA GLN A 97 16.90 0.09 12.97
C GLN A 97 17.05 -0.27 11.49
N PHE A 98 17.79 -1.34 11.21
CA PHE A 98 17.86 -1.90 9.87
C PHE A 98 16.48 -2.55 9.53
N PRO A 99 15.99 -2.39 8.31
CA PRO A 99 14.69 -2.97 7.93
C PRO A 99 14.73 -4.49 7.95
N LEU A 100 13.57 -5.10 8.17
CA LEU A 100 13.35 -6.51 7.91
C LEU A 100 13.57 -6.78 6.41
N VAL A 101 14.08 -7.96 6.12
CA VAL A 101 14.39 -8.42 4.76
C VAL A 101 13.87 -9.84 4.54
N PRO A 102 13.80 -10.35 3.30
CA PRO A 102 13.40 -11.72 3.02
C PRO A 102 14.20 -12.74 3.84
N GLY A 103 13.48 -13.57 4.59
CA GLY A 103 14.03 -14.56 5.51
C GLY A 103 13.85 -14.21 6.99
N ASP A 104 13.57 -12.94 7.31
CA ASP A 104 13.15 -12.53 8.65
C ASP A 104 11.71 -12.95 8.91
N ASP A 105 11.38 -13.19 10.19
CA ASP A 105 10.07 -13.66 10.60
C ASP A 105 9.38 -12.71 11.61
N ILE A 106 8.23 -13.13 12.12
CA ILE A 106 7.47 -12.34 13.11
C ILE A 106 8.26 -12.09 14.40
N THR A 107 9.21 -12.94 14.76
CA THR A 107 10.05 -12.74 15.94
C THR A 107 10.99 -11.55 15.75
N ASP A 108 11.56 -11.41 14.55
CA ASP A 108 12.39 -10.27 14.19
C ASP A 108 11.56 -8.98 14.14
N ALA A 109 10.33 -9.07 13.61
CA ALA A 109 9.39 -7.96 13.60
C ALA A 109 8.98 -7.51 15.01
N GLU A 110 8.73 -8.45 15.92
CA GLU A 110 8.42 -8.15 17.33
C GLU A 110 9.59 -7.42 18.01
N ILE A 111 10.82 -7.89 17.78
CA ILE A 111 12.04 -7.24 18.31
C ILE A 111 12.16 -5.81 17.77
N MET A 112 11.92 -5.61 16.47
CA MET A 112 11.94 -4.29 15.85
C MET A 112 10.88 -3.39 16.49
N TYR A 113 9.63 -3.84 16.56
CA TYR A 113 8.54 -3.07 17.15
C TYR A 113 8.80 -2.66 18.60
N GLN A 114 9.34 -3.58 19.42
CA GLN A 114 9.68 -3.30 20.82
C GLN A 114 10.84 -2.33 20.97
N SER A 115 11.75 -2.28 20.01
CA SER A 115 12.98 -1.49 20.06
C SER A 115 12.85 -0.13 19.37
N MET A 116 11.81 0.10 18.57
CA MET A 116 11.65 1.35 17.82
C MET A 116 11.45 2.55 18.77
N GLY A 117 11.90 3.72 18.32
CA GLY A 117 11.70 4.99 19.01
C GLY A 117 10.22 5.25 19.25
N ARG A 118 9.87 5.81 20.40
CA ARG A 118 8.50 6.16 20.76
C ARG A 118 8.40 7.65 21.00
N GLY A 119 7.27 8.22 20.63
CA GLY A 119 6.95 9.63 20.84
C GLY A 119 5.50 9.81 21.27
N GLY A 120 5.06 11.04 21.39
CA GLY A 120 3.71 11.36 21.83
C GLY A 120 3.01 12.36 20.90
N ARG A 121 3.59 12.66 19.73
CA ARG A 121 2.95 13.46 18.68
C ARG A 121 2.33 12.52 17.65
N GLU A 122 1.12 12.81 17.24
CA GLU A 122 0.34 11.98 16.31
C GLU A 122 0.34 12.65 14.93
N GLU A 123 1.52 12.76 14.35
CA GLU A 123 1.81 13.52 13.13
C GLU A 123 2.44 12.60 12.08
N GLY A 124 1.67 11.62 11.62
CA GLY A 124 2.17 10.56 10.74
C GLY A 124 2.69 11.06 9.40
N PHE A 125 2.09 12.10 8.82
CA PHE A 125 2.58 12.69 7.56
C PHE A 125 3.94 13.35 7.77
N ASP A 126 4.08 14.19 8.80
CA ASP A 126 5.35 14.83 9.14
C ASP A 126 6.40 13.80 9.55
N ALA A 127 6.02 12.75 10.30
CA ALA A 127 6.92 11.65 10.65
C ALA A 127 7.44 10.91 9.41
N SER A 128 6.56 10.63 8.45
CA SER A 128 6.97 10.00 7.19
C SER A 128 7.94 10.89 6.39
N TYR A 129 7.74 12.19 6.41
CA TYR A 129 8.67 13.16 5.82
C TYR A 129 10.03 13.13 6.52
N GLU A 130 10.03 13.25 7.85
CA GLU A 130 11.27 13.23 8.63
C GLU A 130 12.08 11.95 8.40
N TYR A 131 11.40 10.81 8.30
CA TYR A 131 12.05 9.54 8.03
C TYR A 131 12.58 9.45 6.59
N LEU A 132 11.76 9.77 5.61
CA LEU A 132 12.11 9.62 4.20
C LEU A 132 13.13 10.66 3.71
N VAL A 133 13.16 11.86 4.30
CA VAL A 133 13.97 12.99 3.81
C VAL A 133 15.14 13.29 4.74
N ASN A 134 14.89 13.40 6.05
CA ASN A 134 15.84 13.92 7.02
C ASN A 134 16.59 12.84 7.81
N ASN A 135 16.05 11.60 7.87
CA ASN A 135 16.72 10.52 8.58
C ASN A 135 17.92 9.98 7.78
N SER A 136 19.13 10.31 8.25
CA SER A 136 20.37 9.91 7.57
C SER A 136 20.61 8.40 7.56
N TYR A 137 20.07 7.66 8.52
CA TYR A 137 20.17 6.20 8.56
C TYR A 137 19.23 5.56 7.52
N ALA A 138 18.00 6.01 7.45
CA ALA A 138 17.04 5.54 6.45
C ALA A 138 17.58 5.72 5.02
N GLN A 139 18.26 6.82 4.76
CA GLN A 139 18.92 7.07 3.46
C GLN A 139 20.00 6.03 3.08
N THR A 140 20.51 5.25 4.03
CA THR A 140 21.50 4.21 3.74
C THR A 140 20.90 2.95 3.14
N TRP A 141 19.60 2.71 3.33
CA TRP A 141 18.96 1.49 2.89
C TRP A 141 17.76 1.70 1.93
N LEU A 142 17.11 2.86 1.96
CA LEU A 142 16.03 3.20 1.03
C LEU A 142 16.53 3.19 -0.42
N ARG A 143 15.73 2.60 -1.30
CA ARG A 143 16.05 2.45 -2.73
C ARG A 143 15.18 3.38 -3.56
N TYR A 144 15.81 4.26 -4.30
CA TYR A 144 15.08 5.26 -5.11
C TYR A 144 14.27 4.60 -6.24
N ASP A 145 14.79 3.51 -6.81
CA ASP A 145 14.16 2.79 -7.93
C ASP A 145 13.18 1.69 -7.49
N ALA A 146 13.08 1.41 -6.18
CA ALA A 146 12.07 0.52 -5.65
C ALA A 146 10.71 1.21 -5.50
N ALA A 147 9.64 0.45 -5.54
CA ALA A 147 8.32 0.93 -5.10
C ALA A 147 8.37 1.33 -3.62
N LEU A 148 7.46 2.19 -3.20
CA LEU A 148 7.33 2.60 -1.80
C LEU A 148 5.90 2.39 -1.33
N LEU A 149 5.73 1.63 -0.26
CA LEU A 149 4.47 1.54 0.47
C LEU A 149 4.63 2.17 1.85
N VAL A 150 3.76 3.10 2.19
CA VAL A 150 3.58 3.58 3.57
C VAL A 150 2.28 3.01 4.13
N VAL A 151 2.33 2.46 5.34
CA VAL A 151 1.17 1.98 6.09
C VAL A 151 1.05 2.78 7.37
N PHE A 152 0.02 3.62 7.46
CA PHE A 152 -0.29 4.34 8.69
C PHE A 152 -1.11 3.47 9.63
N VAL A 153 -0.76 3.49 10.92
CA VAL A 153 -1.48 2.76 11.97
C VAL A 153 -1.72 3.70 13.14
N SER A 154 -2.97 4.13 13.34
CA SER A 154 -3.33 5.03 14.44
C SER A 154 -4.79 4.88 14.84
N ASP A 155 -5.09 4.97 16.14
CA ASP A 155 -6.45 5.07 16.67
C ASP A 155 -6.90 6.53 16.87
N GLU A 156 -6.11 7.50 16.38
CA GLU A 156 -6.40 8.93 16.45
C GLU A 156 -6.30 9.62 15.07
N GLU A 157 -6.78 10.87 15.00
CA GLU A 157 -6.68 11.71 13.82
C GLU A 157 -5.24 12.14 13.57
N GLU A 158 -4.88 12.28 12.32
CA GLU A 158 -3.59 12.78 11.86
C GLU A 158 -3.47 14.29 12.15
N GLN A 159 -2.40 14.70 12.83
CA GLN A 159 -2.26 16.05 13.40
C GLN A 159 -1.08 16.86 12.84
N SER A 160 -0.47 16.41 11.74
CA SER A 160 0.66 17.11 11.11
C SER A 160 0.31 18.56 10.78
N ASP A 161 1.18 19.49 11.21
CA ASP A 161 1.03 20.91 10.99
C ASP A 161 2.34 21.63 10.60
N ASP A 162 3.49 20.96 10.70
CA ASP A 162 4.79 21.53 10.35
C ASP A 162 5.01 21.53 8.82
N HIS A 163 4.91 20.38 8.15
CA HIS A 163 5.09 20.25 6.70
C HIS A 163 3.77 20.09 5.96
N PHE A 164 2.81 19.39 6.56
CA PHE A 164 1.57 19.00 5.90
C PHE A 164 0.30 19.42 6.67
N PRO A 165 0.06 20.71 6.89
CA PRO A 165 -1.19 21.16 7.50
C PRO A 165 -2.43 20.83 6.64
N ILE A 166 -2.22 20.53 5.35
CA ILE A 166 -3.27 20.19 4.38
C ILE A 166 -2.94 18.83 3.76
N VAL A 167 -3.91 17.92 3.70
CA VAL A 167 -3.72 16.55 3.14
C VAL A 167 -3.24 16.58 1.68
N GLY A 168 -3.78 17.54 0.89
CA GLY A 168 -3.36 17.71 -0.51
C GLY A 168 -1.86 17.99 -0.67
N ASP A 169 -1.23 18.70 0.27
CA ASP A 169 0.21 19.00 0.23
C ASP A 169 1.01 17.70 0.49
N TYR A 170 0.54 16.86 1.41
CA TYR A 170 1.13 15.53 1.62
C TYR A 170 1.01 14.64 0.38
N ILE A 171 -0.17 14.57 -0.22
CA ILE A 171 -0.42 13.81 -1.44
C ILE A 171 0.50 14.26 -2.56
N ASP A 172 0.61 15.56 -2.79
CA ASP A 172 1.46 16.14 -3.84
C ASP A 172 2.95 15.86 -3.61
N TRP A 173 3.38 15.87 -2.36
CA TRP A 173 4.74 15.51 -1.97
C TRP A 173 4.97 14.01 -2.10
N TYR A 174 4.09 13.17 -1.58
CA TYR A 174 4.30 11.71 -1.52
C TYR A 174 4.31 11.05 -2.90
N ARG A 175 3.44 11.46 -3.81
CA ARG A 175 3.34 10.89 -5.16
C ARG A 175 4.61 10.97 -6.01
N VAL A 176 5.57 11.82 -5.64
CA VAL A 176 6.82 12.01 -6.38
C VAL A 176 8.04 11.43 -5.66
N GLN A 177 7.85 10.70 -4.56
CA GLN A 177 8.95 10.17 -3.77
C GLN A 177 9.71 9.03 -4.46
N ARG A 178 9.15 8.43 -5.49
CA ARG A 178 9.80 7.36 -6.26
C ARG A 178 9.60 7.56 -7.76
N ASN A 179 10.59 7.13 -8.53
CA ASN A 179 10.44 7.02 -9.99
C ASN A 179 9.48 5.90 -10.41
N GLY A 180 9.25 4.95 -9.51
CA GLY A 180 8.31 3.86 -9.68
C GLY A 180 6.93 4.20 -9.13
N SER A 181 6.31 3.24 -8.47
CA SER A 181 5.00 3.40 -7.87
C SER A 181 5.12 3.73 -6.39
N VAL A 182 4.24 4.60 -5.93
CA VAL A 182 4.00 4.83 -4.51
C VAL A 182 2.63 4.29 -4.15
N PHE A 183 2.55 3.63 -3.01
CA PHE A 183 1.33 3.04 -2.46
C PHE A 183 1.15 3.55 -1.04
N LEU A 184 -0.09 3.68 -0.62
CA LEU A 184 -0.42 4.10 0.72
C LEU A 184 -1.58 3.26 1.23
N SER A 185 -1.50 2.78 2.46
CA SER A 185 -2.58 2.06 3.13
C SER A 185 -2.69 2.54 4.57
N SER A 186 -3.84 2.31 5.20
CA SER A 186 -4.06 2.78 6.57
C SER A 186 -4.84 1.75 7.38
N ILE A 187 -4.44 1.59 8.63
CA ILE A 187 -5.17 0.86 9.67
C ILE A 187 -5.57 1.92 10.71
N ILE A 188 -6.80 2.36 10.63
CA ILE A 188 -7.22 3.60 11.30
C ILE A 188 -8.61 3.47 11.92
N ASN A 189 -8.94 4.43 12.75
CA ASN A 189 -10.28 4.61 13.25
C ASN A 189 -11.14 5.26 12.16
N ILE A 190 -12.08 4.51 11.61
CA ILE A 190 -12.98 4.96 10.55
C ILE A 190 -14.27 5.55 11.12
N ASP A 191 -15.12 6.10 10.25
CA ASP A 191 -16.41 6.69 10.66
C ASP A 191 -17.17 5.74 11.61
N PRO A 192 -17.65 6.22 12.78
CA PRO A 192 -18.33 5.40 13.77
C PRO A 192 -19.58 4.68 13.27
N SER A 193 -20.18 5.14 12.17
CA SER A 193 -21.32 4.46 11.56
C SER A 193 -20.92 3.21 10.78
N GLU A 194 -19.64 3.05 10.44
CA GLU A 194 -19.09 1.96 9.67
C GLU A 194 -18.13 1.09 10.49
N SER A 195 -17.55 1.67 11.55
CA SER A 195 -16.59 0.99 12.43
C SER A 195 -17.23 -0.05 13.33
N LEU A 196 -16.47 -1.08 13.65
CA LEU A 196 -16.82 -2.13 14.60
C LEU A 196 -16.70 -1.69 16.06
N CYS A 197 -16.02 -0.60 16.33
CA CYS A 197 -16.02 0.00 17.65
C CYS A 197 -16.98 1.19 17.79
N ASN A 198 -17.48 1.37 19.01
CA ASN A 198 -18.10 2.63 19.40
C ASN A 198 -16.98 3.67 19.60
N ALA A 199 -16.25 3.96 18.54
CA ALA A 199 -15.15 4.88 18.58
C ALA A 199 -15.63 6.28 18.96
N ASN A 200 -14.78 7.02 19.63
CA ASN A 200 -15.02 8.44 19.87
C ASN A 200 -15.04 9.15 18.50
N PRO A 201 -16.14 9.78 18.07
CA PRO A 201 -16.24 10.43 16.76
C PRO A 201 -15.27 11.61 16.56
N TYR A 202 -14.51 11.97 17.57
CA TYR A 202 -13.50 13.02 17.49
C TYR A 202 -12.11 12.50 17.10
N ASN A 203 -11.95 11.19 16.97
CA ASN A 203 -10.66 10.54 16.72
C ASN A 203 -10.65 9.72 15.41
N ASN A 204 -11.52 10.07 14.45
CA ASN A 204 -11.48 9.44 13.14
C ASN A 204 -10.20 9.83 12.41
N GLY A 205 -9.60 8.88 11.72
CA GLY A 205 -8.43 9.14 10.87
C GLY A 205 -8.82 9.71 9.51
N ASP A 206 -9.64 10.76 9.48
CA ASP A 206 -10.21 11.32 8.24
C ASP A 206 -9.13 11.77 7.25
N ARG A 207 -8.05 12.35 7.74
CA ARG A 207 -6.90 12.78 6.90
C ARG A 207 -6.12 11.59 6.34
N TYR A 208 -5.92 10.54 7.11
CA TYR A 208 -5.33 9.30 6.63
C TYR A 208 -6.23 8.63 5.58
N GLU A 209 -7.55 8.62 5.83
CA GLU A 209 -8.53 8.07 4.90
C GLU A 209 -8.51 8.82 3.56
N GLU A 210 -8.53 10.17 3.58
CA GLU A 210 -8.46 10.99 2.38
C GLU A 210 -7.20 10.67 1.55
N ALA A 211 -6.03 10.64 2.21
CA ALA A 211 -4.78 10.34 1.53
C ALA A 211 -4.77 8.90 0.96
N THR A 212 -5.22 7.92 1.75
CA THR A 212 -5.26 6.52 1.31
C THR A 212 -6.18 6.31 0.12
N ASN A 213 -7.37 6.92 0.14
CA ASN A 213 -8.32 6.86 -0.96
C ASN A 213 -7.76 7.49 -2.25
N TYR A 214 -6.99 8.58 -2.14
CA TYR A 214 -6.35 9.18 -3.32
C TYR A 214 -5.41 8.20 -4.04
N PHE A 215 -4.65 7.40 -3.29
CA PHE A 215 -3.75 6.39 -3.87
C PHE A 215 -4.44 5.06 -4.18
N GLY A 216 -5.75 4.94 -3.97
CA GLY A 216 -6.50 3.69 -4.16
C GLY A 216 -6.05 2.58 -3.23
N GLY A 217 -5.56 2.95 -2.06
CA GLY A 217 -5.02 2.02 -1.07
C GLY A 217 -6.07 1.26 -0.29
N VAL A 218 -5.61 0.45 0.67
CA VAL A 218 -6.46 -0.34 1.55
C VAL A 218 -6.65 0.40 2.87
N ILE A 219 -7.89 0.49 3.32
CA ILE A 219 -8.24 0.99 4.64
C ILE A 219 -8.77 -0.15 5.47
N VAL A 220 -8.18 -0.35 6.64
CA VAL A 220 -8.60 -1.34 7.63
C VAL A 220 -9.16 -0.62 8.86
N ASP A 221 -10.35 -1.01 9.31
CA ASP A 221 -10.86 -0.55 10.60
C ASP A 221 -9.97 -1.07 11.73
N ILE A 222 -9.33 -0.18 12.47
CA ILE A 222 -8.46 -0.53 13.59
C ILE A 222 -9.19 -1.35 14.67
N CYS A 223 -10.50 -1.22 14.73
CA CYS A 223 -11.37 -1.95 15.66
C CYS A 223 -11.73 -3.36 15.18
N SER A 224 -11.32 -3.73 13.98
CA SER A 224 -11.35 -5.12 13.54
C SER A 224 -10.47 -5.98 14.44
N THR A 225 -10.94 -7.15 14.80
CA THR A 225 -10.15 -8.13 15.56
C THR A 225 -9.15 -8.90 14.70
N ASP A 226 -9.17 -8.69 13.39
CA ASP A 226 -8.28 -9.32 12.42
C ASP A 226 -7.97 -8.35 11.27
N TRP A 227 -6.73 -7.89 11.20
CA TRP A 227 -6.25 -6.99 10.14
C TRP A 227 -5.64 -7.75 8.95
N SER A 228 -5.46 -9.08 9.11
CA SER A 228 -4.66 -9.90 8.19
C SER A 228 -5.13 -9.83 6.75
N ALA A 229 -6.44 -9.89 6.51
CA ALA A 229 -6.98 -9.86 5.16
C ALA A 229 -6.71 -8.53 4.44
N GLY A 230 -6.92 -7.39 5.12
CA GLY A 230 -6.67 -6.07 4.55
C GLY A 230 -5.18 -5.80 4.33
N VAL A 231 -4.34 -6.22 5.26
CA VAL A 231 -2.88 -6.08 5.13
C VAL A 231 -2.32 -6.95 4.02
N ALA A 232 -2.81 -8.19 3.87
CA ALA A 232 -2.44 -9.06 2.76
C ALA A 232 -2.90 -8.49 1.40
N ASP A 233 -4.09 -7.87 1.33
CA ASP A 233 -4.54 -7.15 0.12
C ASP A 233 -3.60 -5.98 -0.21
N ALA A 234 -3.20 -5.19 0.78
CA ALA A 234 -2.24 -4.10 0.57
C ALA A 234 -0.89 -4.62 0.03
N ALA A 235 -0.39 -5.74 0.53
CA ALA A 235 0.84 -6.37 0.05
C ALA A 235 0.68 -6.88 -1.39
N SER A 236 -0.44 -7.51 -1.72
CA SER A 236 -0.69 -8.07 -3.06
C SER A 236 -0.73 -7.00 -4.17
N ARG A 237 -1.10 -5.77 -3.83
CA ARG A 237 -1.12 -4.64 -4.79
C ARG A 237 0.27 -4.16 -5.19
N LEU A 238 1.32 -4.62 -4.53
CA LEU A 238 2.71 -4.31 -4.86
C LEU A 238 3.26 -5.17 -5.99
N GLU A 239 2.59 -6.28 -6.30
CA GLU A 239 3.00 -7.15 -7.39
C GLU A 239 2.66 -6.54 -8.76
N PRO A 240 3.54 -6.68 -9.75
CA PRO A 240 3.20 -6.33 -11.13
C PRO A 240 2.00 -7.13 -11.62
N TYR A 241 1.16 -6.51 -12.43
CA TYR A 241 0.09 -7.26 -13.08
C TYR A 241 0.66 -8.30 -14.04
N GLU A 242 0.36 -9.57 -13.79
CA GLU A 242 0.69 -10.66 -14.71
C GLU A 242 -0.27 -10.67 -15.92
N PHE A 243 -1.50 -10.22 -15.71
CA PHE A 243 -2.52 -10.08 -16.74
C PHE A 243 -3.43 -8.90 -16.43
N ILE A 244 -4.11 -8.41 -17.45
CA ILE A 244 -5.04 -7.29 -17.35
C ILE A 244 -6.36 -7.73 -17.93
N GLU A 245 -7.43 -7.59 -17.13
CA GLU A 245 -8.78 -7.82 -17.59
C GLU A 245 -9.26 -6.62 -18.40
N LEU A 246 -9.69 -6.86 -19.63
CA LEU A 246 -10.23 -5.83 -20.48
C LEU A 246 -11.73 -5.65 -20.22
N THR A 247 -12.22 -4.41 -20.28
CA THR A 247 -13.64 -4.10 -20.10
C THR A 247 -14.52 -4.77 -21.15
N TYR A 248 -13.95 -4.98 -22.35
CA TYR A 248 -14.66 -5.63 -23.47
C TYR A 248 -13.73 -6.60 -24.18
N ILE A 249 -14.31 -7.65 -24.77
CA ILE A 249 -13.54 -8.54 -25.64
C ILE A 249 -13.24 -7.83 -26.96
N PRO A 250 -11.98 -7.66 -27.28
CA PRO A 250 -11.57 -7.08 -28.55
C PRO A 250 -11.66 -8.11 -29.67
N ILE A 251 -11.78 -7.61 -30.91
CA ILE A 251 -11.45 -8.40 -32.10
C ILE A 251 -9.93 -8.54 -32.12
N GLU A 252 -9.40 -9.76 -32.14
CA GLU A 252 -7.99 -10.08 -31.95
C GLU A 252 -7.05 -9.18 -32.79
N ASP A 253 -7.28 -9.07 -34.07
CA ASP A 253 -6.47 -8.25 -35.00
C ASP A 253 -6.64 -6.72 -34.78
N SER A 254 -7.55 -6.29 -33.93
CA SER A 254 -7.84 -4.88 -33.67
C SER A 254 -7.16 -4.33 -32.42
N ILE A 255 -6.53 -5.20 -31.62
CA ILE A 255 -5.85 -4.80 -30.40
C ILE A 255 -4.66 -3.89 -30.74
N ARG A 256 -4.55 -2.79 -30.05
CA ARG A 256 -3.40 -1.88 -30.09
C ARG A 256 -2.95 -1.57 -28.68
N VAL A 257 -1.71 -1.91 -28.39
CA VAL A 257 -1.09 -1.66 -27.08
C VAL A 257 -0.20 -0.42 -27.17
N PHE A 258 -0.43 0.53 -26.29
CA PHE A 258 0.39 1.72 -26.17
C PHE A 258 1.10 1.67 -24.81
N ILE A 259 2.42 1.79 -24.84
CA ILE A 259 3.25 1.90 -23.62
C ILE A 259 3.83 3.31 -23.61
N ASN A 260 3.53 4.06 -22.54
CA ASN A 260 3.93 5.47 -22.41
C ASN A 260 3.56 6.32 -23.65
N GLY A 261 2.39 6.05 -24.24
CA GLY A 261 1.89 6.76 -25.42
C GLY A 261 2.50 6.32 -26.76
N ALA A 262 3.42 5.37 -26.78
CA ALA A 262 3.98 4.80 -28.00
C ALA A 262 3.31 3.46 -28.33
N LEU A 263 2.96 3.26 -29.60
CA LEU A 263 2.44 1.97 -30.09
C LEU A 263 3.56 0.93 -30.00
N ASN A 264 3.25 -0.18 -29.35
CA ASN A 264 4.14 -1.31 -29.20
C ASN A 264 3.82 -2.41 -30.20
#